data_142c6422f63d32199acb1e1570b97cb1
#
_entry.id   142c6422f63d32199acb1e1570b97cb1
#
_cell.length_a   1.000
_cell.length_b   1.000
_cell.length_c   1.000
_cell.angle_alpha   90.00
_cell.angle_beta   90.00
_cell.angle_gamma   90.00
#
_symmetry.space_group_name_H-M   'P 1'
#
loop_
_entity.id
_entity.type
_entity.pdbx_description
1 polymer ?
#
loop_
_entity_poly.entity_id
_entity_poly.type
_entity_poly.pdbx_seq_one_letter_code
_entity_poly.pdbx_strand_id
1 'polypeptide(L)'
;MSVENLVEVKNLKEYFNINTGVFTSKPLKAVDDVSFAIRKGETLGLVGESGCGKTTVGRTLLHLYKPTAGEIWFQGKKIETKQDILEYRKKTAMVFQDPYSSLNPRMTVSDIIGEPLDVHKMYADKSEMV
;
A
#
# COMPACT_ATOMS: atom_id res chain seq x y z
N MET A 1 -20.68 4.44 21.32
CA MET A 1 -20.04 5.14 20.19
C MET A 1 -19.24 4.13 19.38
N SER A 2 -19.55 4.00 18.11
CA SER A 2 -18.71 3.22 17.21
C SER A 2 -17.39 3.95 17.03
N VAL A 3 -16.27 3.29 17.35
CA VAL A 3 -14.96 3.82 17.03
C VAL A 3 -14.78 3.73 15.52
N GLU A 4 -14.58 4.87 14.88
CA GLU A 4 -14.44 4.94 13.43
C GLU A 4 -13.11 4.33 13.01
N ASN A 5 -13.18 3.28 12.20
CA ASN A 5 -12.00 2.67 11.60
C ASN A 5 -11.53 3.52 10.43
N LEU A 6 -10.25 3.90 10.47
CA LEU A 6 -9.62 4.59 9.35
C LEU A 6 -9.40 3.65 8.18
N VAL A 7 -8.91 2.44 8.49
CA VAL A 7 -8.67 1.37 7.53
C VAL A 7 -9.31 0.09 8.06
N GLU A 8 -10.00 -0.64 7.21
CA GLU A 8 -10.46 -2.00 7.47
C GLU A 8 -9.99 -2.94 6.37
N VAL A 9 -9.44 -4.06 6.77
CA VAL A 9 -9.02 -5.13 5.87
C VAL A 9 -9.83 -6.37 6.21
N LYS A 10 -10.48 -6.95 5.20
CA LYS A 10 -11.38 -8.10 5.37
C LYS A 10 -10.95 -9.23 4.45
N ASN A 11 -10.59 -10.36 5.06
CA ASN A 11 -10.25 -11.61 4.37
C ASN A 11 -9.24 -11.43 3.23
N LEU A 12 -8.21 -10.61 3.47
CA LEU A 12 -7.19 -10.28 2.47
C LEU A 12 -6.40 -11.52 2.08
N LYS A 13 -6.28 -11.73 0.77
CA LYS A 13 -5.48 -12.80 0.18
C LYS A 13 -4.58 -12.22 -0.91
N GLU A 14 -3.32 -12.62 -0.89
CA GLU A 14 -2.35 -12.30 -1.92
C GLU A 14 -1.57 -13.57 -2.29
N TYR A 15 -1.79 -14.07 -3.49
CA TYR A 15 -1.19 -15.29 -4.00
C TYR A 15 -0.34 -14.96 -5.22
N PHE A 16 0.91 -15.39 -5.19
CA PHE A 16 1.83 -15.28 -6.32
C PHE A 16 1.97 -16.61 -7.03
N ASN A 17 1.94 -16.62 -8.34
CA ASN A 17 2.25 -17.82 -9.11
C ASN A 17 3.76 -17.96 -9.24
N ILE A 18 4.30 -19.02 -8.65
CA ILE A 18 5.71 -19.38 -8.77
C ILE A 18 5.85 -20.45 -9.83
N ASN A 19 6.66 -20.19 -10.85
CA ASN A 19 7.03 -21.20 -11.83
C ASN A 19 7.95 -22.24 -11.16
N THR A 20 7.46 -23.46 -11.02
CA THR A 20 8.21 -24.58 -10.42
C THR A 20 8.81 -25.53 -11.46
N GLY A 21 8.65 -25.24 -12.75
CA GLY A 21 9.16 -26.00 -13.88
C GLY A 21 8.73 -25.42 -15.22
N VAL A 22 9.11 -26.05 -16.32
CA VAL A 22 8.88 -25.52 -17.68
C VAL A 22 7.40 -25.37 -18.02
N PHE A 23 6.50 -26.13 -17.35
CA PHE A 23 5.04 -26.07 -17.58
C PHE A 23 4.22 -26.12 -16.29
N THR A 24 4.82 -25.98 -15.12
CA THR A 24 4.11 -26.07 -13.83
C THR A 24 4.27 -24.80 -13.02
N SER A 25 3.15 -24.19 -12.61
CA SER A 25 3.12 -23.10 -11.66
C SER A 25 2.34 -23.54 -10.42
N LYS A 26 2.83 -23.13 -9.24
CA LYS A 26 2.12 -23.32 -7.99
C LYS A 26 1.82 -21.96 -7.35
N PRO A 27 0.64 -21.76 -6.78
CA PRO A 27 0.33 -20.55 -6.04
C PRO A 27 1.10 -20.52 -4.72
N LEU A 28 1.90 -19.46 -4.52
CA LEU A 28 2.45 -19.12 -3.20
C LEU A 28 1.44 -18.24 -2.49
N LYS A 29 0.88 -18.73 -1.41
CA LYS A 29 -0.02 -17.97 -0.55
C LYS A 29 0.80 -17.09 0.40
N ALA A 30 1.17 -15.91 -0.09
CA ALA A 30 1.98 -14.96 0.70
C ALA A 30 1.15 -14.32 1.81
N VAL A 31 -0.12 -14.04 1.55
CA VAL A 31 -1.13 -13.59 2.53
C VAL A 31 -2.37 -14.44 2.32
N ASP A 32 -2.85 -15.07 3.38
CA ASP A 32 -4.03 -15.94 3.31
C ASP A 32 -4.99 -15.63 4.45
N ASP A 33 -6.13 -15.06 4.09
CA ASP A 33 -7.26 -14.76 4.97
C ASP A 33 -6.93 -13.87 6.18
N VAL A 34 -6.32 -12.72 5.94
CA VAL A 34 -5.94 -11.76 6.98
C VAL A 34 -6.99 -10.66 7.09
N SER A 35 -7.46 -10.42 8.31
CA SER A 35 -8.42 -9.35 8.63
C SER A 35 -7.94 -8.55 9.84
N PHE A 36 -8.00 -7.22 9.73
CA PHE A 36 -7.68 -6.29 10.82
C PHE A 36 -8.28 -4.92 10.53
N ALA A 37 -8.27 -4.06 11.53
CA ALA A 37 -8.66 -2.67 11.38
C ALA A 37 -7.65 -1.75 12.07
N ILE A 38 -7.51 -0.54 11.55
CA ILE A 38 -6.69 0.53 12.13
C ILE A 38 -7.64 1.70 12.39
N ARG A 39 -7.71 2.14 13.63
CA ARG A 39 -8.52 3.28 14.04
C ARG A 39 -7.80 4.59 13.73
N LYS A 40 -8.56 5.66 13.63
CA LYS A 40 -7.97 6.99 13.47
C LYS A 40 -7.07 7.34 14.68
N GLY A 41 -5.84 7.76 14.41
CA GLY A 41 -4.85 8.10 15.44
C GLY A 41 -4.17 6.88 16.09
N GLU A 42 -4.45 5.67 15.63
CA GLU A 42 -3.86 4.43 16.15
C GLU A 42 -2.62 4.03 15.36
N THR A 43 -1.66 3.41 16.05
CA THR A 43 -0.54 2.70 15.42
C THR A 43 -0.74 1.20 15.60
N LEU A 44 -0.88 0.48 14.50
CA LEU A 44 -0.99 -0.97 14.49
C LEU A 44 0.38 -1.60 14.16
N GLY A 45 0.90 -2.43 15.06
CA GLY A 45 2.11 -3.21 14.85
C GLY A 45 1.83 -4.51 14.10
N LEU A 46 2.54 -4.75 13.00
CA LEU A 46 2.51 -6.01 12.27
C LEU A 46 3.83 -6.74 12.52
N VAL A 47 3.78 -7.85 13.26
CA VAL A 47 4.94 -8.60 13.71
C VAL A 47 4.92 -10.02 13.16
N GLY A 48 6.09 -10.62 13.03
CA GLY A 48 6.27 -11.98 12.55
C GLY A 48 7.71 -12.23 12.12
N GLU A 49 8.05 -13.48 11.88
CA GLU A 49 9.37 -13.88 11.39
C GLU A 49 9.65 -13.36 9.98
N SER A 50 10.93 -13.30 9.59
CA SER A 50 11.34 -12.95 8.24
C SER A 50 10.70 -13.90 7.22
N GLY A 51 10.13 -13.34 6.15
CA GLY A 51 9.47 -14.13 5.09
C GLY A 51 8.04 -14.58 5.39
N CYS A 52 7.43 -14.14 6.51
CA CYS A 52 6.05 -14.54 6.86
C CYS A 52 4.95 -13.70 6.17
N GLY A 53 5.29 -12.79 5.27
CA GLY A 53 4.34 -12.01 4.49
C GLY A 53 4.05 -10.59 4.99
N LYS A 54 4.73 -10.09 6.02
CA LYS A 54 4.54 -8.71 6.54
C LYS A 54 4.65 -7.64 5.45
N THR A 55 5.72 -7.68 4.69
CA THR A 55 5.95 -6.74 3.58
C THR A 55 4.88 -6.87 2.51
N THR A 56 4.44 -8.09 2.22
CA THR A 56 3.37 -8.33 1.25
C THR A 56 2.05 -7.74 1.73
N VAL A 57 1.69 -7.91 3.00
CA VAL A 57 0.49 -7.27 3.60
C VAL A 57 0.57 -5.75 3.42
N GLY A 58 1.68 -5.12 3.79
CA GLY A 58 1.85 -3.67 3.65
C GLY A 58 1.72 -3.18 2.20
N ARG A 59 2.36 -3.86 1.26
CA ARG A 59 2.29 -3.51 -0.17
C ARG A 59 0.91 -3.74 -0.76
N THR A 60 0.22 -4.81 -0.37
CA THR A 60 -1.14 -5.09 -0.82
C THR A 60 -2.13 -4.08 -0.22
N LEU A 61 -1.94 -3.71 1.05
CA LEU A 61 -2.74 -2.68 1.72
C LEU A 61 -2.68 -1.35 0.97
N LEU A 62 -1.51 -0.95 0.49
CA LEU A 62 -1.33 0.27 -0.30
C LEU A 62 -1.68 0.11 -1.79
N HIS A 63 -2.24 -1.01 -2.19
CA HIS A 63 -2.54 -1.34 -3.59
C HIS A 63 -1.31 -1.27 -4.54
N LEU A 64 -0.11 -1.53 -4.02
CA LEU A 64 1.07 -1.77 -4.87
C LEU A 64 0.98 -3.15 -5.53
N TYR A 65 0.33 -4.10 -4.86
CA TYR A 65 -0.15 -5.34 -5.42
C TYR A 65 -1.67 -5.33 -5.48
N LYS A 66 -2.24 -5.91 -6.53
CA LYS A 66 -3.69 -6.10 -6.61
C LYS A 66 -4.07 -7.32 -5.77
N PRO A 67 -4.90 -7.18 -4.75
CA PRO A 67 -5.33 -8.31 -3.94
C PRO A 67 -5.92 -9.44 -4.79
N THR A 68 -5.52 -10.68 -4.48
CA THR A 68 -6.14 -11.87 -5.11
C THR A 68 -7.59 -12.02 -4.66
N ALA A 69 -7.87 -11.74 -3.40
CA ALA A 69 -9.22 -11.69 -2.83
C ALA A 69 -9.22 -10.83 -1.55
N GLY A 70 -10.41 -10.58 -1.04
CA GLY A 70 -10.63 -9.76 0.15
C GLY A 70 -10.92 -8.31 -0.19
N GLU A 71 -11.12 -7.51 0.83
CA GLU A 71 -11.53 -6.14 0.71
C GLU A 71 -10.68 -5.21 1.56
N ILE A 72 -10.42 -4.02 1.03
CA ILE A 72 -9.79 -2.92 1.75
C ILE A 72 -10.75 -1.74 1.75
N TRP A 73 -11.04 -1.24 2.94
CA TRP A 73 -11.91 -0.11 3.18
C TRP A 73 -11.11 1.04 3.79
N PHE A 74 -11.36 2.24 3.33
CA PHE A 74 -10.74 3.45 3.84
C PHE A 74 -11.80 4.49 4.15
N GLN A 75 -11.84 4.97 5.39
CA GLN A 75 -12.84 5.93 5.87
C GLN A 75 -14.28 5.51 5.54
N GLY A 76 -14.58 4.22 5.72
CA GLY A 76 -15.91 3.67 5.45
C GLY A 76 -16.24 3.41 3.99
N LYS A 77 -15.31 3.68 3.07
CA LYS A 77 -15.49 3.44 1.63
C LYS A 77 -14.62 2.29 1.16
N LYS A 78 -15.19 1.34 0.45
CA LYS A 78 -14.45 0.23 -0.19
C LYS A 78 -13.61 0.75 -1.35
N ILE A 79 -12.37 0.30 -1.42
CA ILE A 79 -11.43 0.64 -2.49
C ILE A 79 -11.55 -0.40 -3.61
N GLU A 80 -12.21 -0.06 -4.71
CA GLU A 80 -12.46 -0.99 -5.81
C GLU A 80 -12.04 -0.43 -7.18
N THR A 81 -12.37 0.82 -7.45
CA THR A 81 -12.13 1.43 -8.74
C THR A 81 -10.72 2.04 -8.83
N LYS A 82 -10.28 2.30 -10.06
CA LYS A 82 -9.02 3.04 -10.27
C LYS A 82 -9.06 4.43 -9.62
N GLN A 83 -10.22 5.07 -9.63
CA GLN A 83 -10.40 6.38 -8.99
C GLN A 83 -10.27 6.29 -7.47
N ASP A 84 -10.88 5.26 -6.85
CA ASP A 84 -10.75 5.03 -5.40
C ASP A 84 -9.30 4.80 -5.00
N ILE A 85 -8.56 4.01 -5.79
CA ILE A 85 -7.14 3.75 -5.57
C ILE A 85 -6.32 5.03 -5.67
N LEU A 86 -6.59 5.89 -6.65
CA LEU A 86 -5.90 7.18 -6.78
C LEU A 86 -6.16 8.10 -5.59
N GLU A 87 -7.41 8.23 -5.15
CA GLU A 87 -7.76 9.03 -3.98
C GLU A 87 -7.15 8.46 -2.68
N TYR A 88 -7.13 7.15 -2.55
CA TYR A 88 -6.48 6.46 -1.43
C TYR A 88 -4.97 6.73 -1.41
N ARG A 89 -4.29 6.63 -2.56
CA ARG A 89 -2.85 6.87 -2.67
C ARG A 89 -2.44 8.31 -2.36
N LYS A 90 -3.31 9.28 -2.57
CA LYS A 90 -3.05 10.68 -2.14
C LYS A 90 -2.96 10.83 -0.62
N LYS A 91 -3.57 9.91 0.12
CA LYS A 91 -3.68 9.95 1.59
C LYS A 91 -2.81 8.91 2.29
N THR A 92 -2.06 8.12 1.53
CA THR A 92 -1.23 7.04 2.06
C THR A 92 0.19 7.16 1.54
N ALA A 93 1.14 6.72 2.35
CA ALA A 93 2.55 6.68 1.95
C ALA A 93 3.22 5.43 2.54
N MET A 94 4.31 5.02 1.93
CA MET A 94 5.14 3.92 2.39
C MET A 94 6.55 4.42 2.66
N VAL A 95 7.05 4.15 3.85
CA VAL A 95 8.47 4.35 4.17
C VAL A 95 9.18 3.00 3.98
N PHE A 96 10.14 2.96 3.06
CA PHE A 96 10.87 1.74 2.75
C PHE A 96 11.98 1.47 3.77
N GLN A 97 12.31 0.19 3.95
CA GLN A 97 13.33 -0.26 4.89
C GLN A 97 14.73 0.27 4.55
N ASP A 98 15.05 0.37 3.26
CA ASP A 98 16.31 0.93 2.78
C ASP A 98 16.10 2.35 2.24
N PRO A 99 16.53 3.39 2.99
CA PRO A 99 16.37 4.77 2.56
C PRO A 99 17.25 5.14 1.36
N TYR A 100 18.39 4.53 1.20
CA TYR A 100 19.32 4.86 0.12
C TYR A 100 18.84 4.37 -1.25
N SER A 101 18.26 3.17 -1.31
CA SER A 101 17.71 2.63 -2.56
C SER A 101 16.32 3.17 -2.89
N SER A 102 15.64 3.80 -1.92
CA SER A 102 14.29 4.34 -2.11
C SER A 102 14.27 5.74 -2.74
N LEU A 103 15.39 6.44 -2.77
CA LEU A 103 15.52 7.78 -3.32
C LEU A 103 16.38 7.76 -4.59
N ASN A 104 15.98 8.54 -5.59
CA ASN A 104 16.78 8.73 -6.80
C ASN A 104 17.96 9.67 -6.50
N PRO A 105 19.23 9.22 -6.58
CA PRO A 105 20.40 10.04 -6.26
C PRO A 105 20.65 11.19 -7.26
N ARG A 106 19.97 11.19 -8.41
CA ARG A 106 20.07 12.24 -9.43
C ARG A 106 19.06 13.36 -9.25
N MET A 107 18.10 13.21 -8.34
CA MET A 107 17.09 14.22 -8.03
C MET A 107 17.56 15.11 -6.88
N THR A 108 17.19 16.39 -6.94
CA THR A 108 17.38 17.30 -5.82
C THR A 108 16.39 16.99 -4.68
N VAL A 109 16.66 17.46 -3.48
CA VAL A 109 15.74 17.31 -2.34
C VAL A 109 14.38 17.93 -2.65
N SER A 110 14.37 19.10 -3.30
CA SER A 110 13.14 19.77 -3.73
C SER A 110 12.32 18.91 -4.69
N ASP A 111 12.97 18.29 -5.67
CA ASP A 111 12.30 17.42 -6.63
C ASP A 111 11.71 16.16 -5.95
N ILE A 112 12.46 15.55 -5.03
CA ILE A 112 12.02 14.38 -4.29
C ILE A 112 10.79 14.70 -3.43
N ILE A 113 10.81 15.82 -2.71
CA ILE A 113 9.69 16.25 -1.87
C ILE A 113 8.50 16.69 -2.71
N GLY A 114 8.74 17.31 -3.86
CA GLY A 114 7.72 17.83 -4.76
C GLY A 114 7.07 16.76 -5.64
N GLU A 115 7.72 15.60 -5.86
CA GLU A 115 7.24 14.55 -6.75
C GLU A 115 5.80 14.08 -6.48
N PRO A 116 5.38 13.84 -5.23
CA PRO A 116 3.98 13.47 -4.96
C PRO A 116 2.98 14.57 -5.34
N LEU A 117 3.36 15.83 -5.21
CA LEU A 117 2.52 16.96 -5.61
C LEU A 117 2.39 17.03 -7.13
N ASP A 118 3.49 16.80 -7.86
CA ASP A 118 3.52 16.71 -9.32
C ASP A 118 2.65 15.53 -9.83
N VAL A 119 2.86 14.34 -9.30
CA VAL A 119 2.16 13.13 -9.72
C VAL A 119 0.64 13.25 -9.51
N HIS A 120 0.24 13.81 -8.38
CA HIS A 120 -1.18 13.97 -8.04
C HIS A 120 -1.78 15.29 -8.50
N LYS A 121 -1.00 16.16 -9.15
CA LYS A 121 -1.44 17.48 -9.62
C LYS A 121 -2.12 18.29 -8.51
N MET A 122 -1.45 18.39 -7.36
CA MET A 122 -2.01 19.02 -6.16
C MET A 122 -1.76 20.52 -6.09
N TYR A 123 -1.22 21.12 -7.13
CA TYR A 123 -0.95 22.56 -7.26
C TYR A 123 -1.42 23.09 -8.62
N ALA A 124 -1.74 24.38 -8.67
CA ALA A 124 -2.14 25.05 -9.90
C ALA A 124 -0.93 25.46 -10.75
N ASP A 125 0.18 25.87 -10.11
CA ASP A 125 1.44 26.27 -10.74
C ASP A 125 2.63 25.72 -9.92
N LYS A 126 3.73 25.39 -10.60
CA LYS A 126 4.96 24.90 -9.96
C LYS A 126 5.58 25.90 -8.97
N SER A 127 5.30 27.17 -9.10
CA SER A 127 5.73 28.21 -8.15
C SER A 127 5.14 28.03 -6.75
N GLU A 128 4.01 27.34 -6.61
CA GLU A 128 3.38 27.04 -5.31
C GLU A 128 4.11 25.96 -4.51
N MET A 129 5.06 25.25 -5.14
CA MET A 129 5.83 24.17 -4.50
C MET A 129 7.08 24.66 -3.74
N VAL A 130 7.42 25.93 -3.83
CA VAL A 130 8.65 26.50 -3.27
C VAL A 130 8.38 27.21 -1.94
#